data_96e52b970ba87e3a82814a63d945ba4e
#
_entry.id   96e52b970ba87e3a82814a63d945ba4e
#
_cell.length_a   1.000
_cell.length_b   1.000
_cell.length_c   1.000
_cell.angle_alpha   90.00
_cell.angle_beta   90.00
_cell.angle_gamma   90.00
#
_symmetry.space_group_name_H-M   'P 1'
#
loop_
_entity.id
_entity.type
_entity.pdbx_description
1 polymer ?
#
loop_
_entity_poly.entity_id
_entity_poly.type
_entity_poly.pdbx_seq_one_letter_code
_entity_poly.pdbx_strand_id
1 'polypeptide(L)'
;MAMEATLKIEHNYVTFYERIKSLILNLIGLISLFGIFSMFSSKMENIGAFIIFFSLVFGFITAIKIYRNWFYIFSFYCDSKNVRVCYLKGSKEHSFETTIDKIDISFRNTSSRAGFDCEIIFRLKKLNFVITKDFDWNFEEMKQLFEYVKLYKEEKITDKENSIIQSFENYLEKYPF
;
A
#
# COMPACT_ATOMS: atom_id res chain seq x y z
N MET A 1 1.86 -26.80 13.66
CA MET A 1 3.03 -25.98 13.40
C MET A 1 3.19 -25.05 14.58
N ALA A 2 4.27 -25.16 15.37
CA ALA A 2 4.49 -24.22 16.47
C ALA A 2 4.86 -22.89 15.84
N MET A 3 4.02 -21.89 15.97
CA MET A 3 4.30 -20.55 15.53
C MET A 3 5.40 -19.95 16.40
N GLU A 4 6.37 -19.31 15.81
CA GLU A 4 7.43 -18.62 16.55
C GLU A 4 6.80 -17.64 17.54
N ALA A 5 7.34 -17.60 18.75
CA ALA A 5 6.88 -16.70 19.80
C ALA A 5 7.08 -15.21 19.47
N THR A 6 7.84 -14.93 18.41
CA THR A 6 8.17 -13.57 17.96
C THR A 6 8.04 -13.46 16.45
N LEU A 7 7.47 -12.35 15.97
CA LEU A 7 7.46 -11.98 14.57
C LEU A 7 8.32 -10.74 14.37
N LYS A 8 9.26 -10.82 13.42
CA LYS A 8 10.10 -9.69 13.02
C LYS A 8 10.09 -9.57 11.51
N ILE A 9 9.65 -8.43 11.02
CA ILE A 9 9.69 -8.06 9.60
C ILE A 9 10.46 -6.74 9.50
N GLU A 10 11.50 -6.71 8.68
CA GLU A 10 12.33 -5.53 8.47
C GLU A 10 12.56 -5.32 6.97
N HIS A 11 12.34 -4.10 6.51
CA HIS A 11 12.55 -3.66 5.15
C HIS A 11 13.63 -2.59 5.08
N ASN A 12 14.18 -2.39 3.89
CA ASN A 12 15.12 -1.34 3.65
C ASN A 12 14.46 0.04 3.85
N TYR A 13 15.27 0.99 4.28
CA TYR A 13 14.83 2.37 4.37
C TYR A 13 14.65 2.95 2.97
N VAL A 14 13.40 3.23 2.60
CA VAL A 14 13.05 3.86 1.32
C VAL A 14 12.66 5.31 1.56
N THR A 15 13.40 6.26 0.98
CA THR A 15 13.13 7.68 1.17
C THR A 15 11.76 8.06 0.60
N PHE A 16 11.16 9.15 1.10
CA PHE A 16 9.89 9.63 0.57
C PHE A 16 9.97 9.95 -0.92
N TYR A 17 11.08 10.52 -1.36
CA TYR A 17 11.30 10.81 -2.78
C TYR A 17 11.29 9.55 -3.63
N GLU A 18 11.97 8.49 -3.23
CA GLU A 18 11.96 7.21 -3.95
C GLU A 18 10.56 6.62 -4.07
N ARG A 19 9.76 6.73 -3.00
CA ARG A 19 8.37 6.24 -2.99
C ARG A 19 7.43 6.99 -3.93
N ILE A 20 7.69 8.26 -4.23
CA ILE A 20 6.84 9.09 -5.10
C ILE A 20 7.44 9.39 -6.46
N LYS A 21 8.73 9.07 -6.68
CA LYS A 21 9.47 9.40 -7.91
C LYS A 21 8.75 8.93 -9.17
N SER A 22 8.30 7.68 -9.20
CA SER A 22 7.58 7.12 -10.35
C SER A 22 6.25 7.83 -10.61
N LEU A 23 5.54 8.23 -9.55
CA LEU A 23 4.28 8.96 -9.65
C LEU A 23 4.49 10.35 -10.26
N ILE A 24 5.55 11.04 -9.83
CA ILE A 24 5.93 12.37 -10.37
C ILE A 24 6.34 12.24 -11.84
N LEU A 25 7.18 11.26 -12.18
CA LEU A 25 7.61 11.04 -13.56
C LEU A 25 6.44 10.71 -14.48
N ASN A 26 5.50 9.87 -14.03
CA ASN A 26 4.29 9.56 -14.78
C ASN A 26 3.40 10.80 -14.99
N LEU A 27 3.27 11.66 -13.99
CA LEU A 27 2.50 12.90 -14.12
C LEU A 27 3.16 13.86 -15.12
N ILE A 28 4.48 14.03 -15.04
CA ILE A 28 5.23 14.87 -15.98
C ILE A 28 5.09 14.31 -17.41
N GLY A 29 5.27 13.00 -17.59
CA GLY A 29 5.11 12.35 -18.89
C GLY A 29 3.71 12.55 -19.48
N LEU A 30 2.68 12.43 -18.67
CA LEU A 30 1.31 12.65 -19.09
C LEU A 30 1.05 14.11 -19.50
N ILE A 31 1.50 15.07 -18.70
CA ILE A 31 1.38 16.50 -19.03
C ILE A 31 2.11 16.83 -20.34
N SER A 32 3.32 16.26 -20.54
CA SER A 32 4.09 16.43 -21.76
C SER A 32 3.38 15.86 -22.99
N LEU A 33 2.77 14.68 -22.87
CA LEU A 33 1.96 14.08 -23.95
C LEU A 33 0.77 14.96 -24.34
N PHE A 34 0.06 15.49 -23.36
CA PHE A 34 -1.05 16.42 -23.62
C PHE A 34 -0.58 17.73 -24.25
N GLY A 35 0.58 18.26 -23.82
CA GLY A 35 1.20 19.44 -24.44
C GLY A 35 1.53 19.22 -25.91
N ILE A 36 2.15 18.09 -26.25
CA ILE A 36 2.46 17.70 -27.61
C ILE A 36 1.17 17.55 -28.43
N PHE A 37 0.19 16.83 -27.90
CA PHE A 37 -1.08 16.61 -28.59
C PHE A 37 -1.82 17.91 -28.88
N SER A 38 -1.74 18.91 -27.99
CA SER A 38 -2.33 20.24 -28.21
C SER A 38 -1.72 20.99 -29.36
N MET A 39 -0.40 20.80 -29.61
CA MET A 39 0.30 21.44 -30.72
C MET A 39 -0.17 20.90 -32.09
N PHE A 40 -0.51 19.62 -32.18
CA PHE A 40 -0.97 18.98 -33.41
C PHE A 40 -2.46 19.14 -33.68
N SER A 41 -3.25 19.54 -32.72
CA SER A 41 -4.72 19.56 -32.79
C SER A 41 -5.27 20.99 -32.87
N SER A 42 -4.68 21.83 -33.68
CA SER A 42 -5.05 23.28 -33.86
C SER A 42 -6.48 23.53 -34.36
N LYS A 43 -7.24 22.48 -34.71
CA LYS A 43 -8.62 22.57 -35.23
C LYS A 43 -9.72 22.32 -34.22
N MET A 44 -9.42 21.95 -32.97
CA MET A 44 -10.44 21.65 -31.96
C MET A 44 -10.59 22.82 -30.97
N GLU A 45 -11.67 23.58 -31.12
CA GLU A 45 -11.96 24.77 -30.30
C GLU A 45 -12.00 24.53 -28.78
N ASN A 46 -12.24 23.28 -28.33
CA ASN A 46 -12.37 22.92 -26.91
C ASN A 46 -11.17 22.15 -26.31
N ILE A 47 -10.05 22.04 -27.07
CA ILE A 47 -8.93 21.19 -26.61
C ILE A 47 -8.29 21.70 -25.31
N GLY A 48 -8.25 23.03 -25.13
CA GLY A 48 -7.74 23.64 -23.91
C GLY A 48 -8.52 23.24 -22.66
N ALA A 49 -9.85 23.27 -22.74
CA ALA A 49 -10.72 22.85 -21.63
C ALA A 49 -10.54 21.36 -21.31
N PHE A 50 -10.37 20.53 -22.34
CA PHE A 50 -10.15 19.09 -22.19
C PHE A 50 -8.81 18.79 -21.48
N ILE A 51 -7.74 19.46 -21.87
CA ILE A 51 -6.42 19.34 -21.25
C ILE A 51 -6.46 19.76 -19.78
N ILE A 52 -7.11 20.89 -19.47
CA ILE A 52 -7.26 21.36 -18.08
C ILE A 52 -8.03 20.34 -17.25
N PHE A 53 -9.15 19.84 -17.75
CA PHE A 53 -9.96 18.84 -17.05
C PHE A 53 -9.14 17.57 -16.74
N PHE A 54 -8.47 17.00 -17.74
CA PHE A 54 -7.66 15.79 -17.53
C PHE A 54 -6.49 16.03 -16.58
N SER A 55 -5.81 17.19 -16.70
CA SER A 55 -4.72 17.56 -15.78
C SER A 55 -5.19 17.64 -14.34
N LEU A 56 -6.38 18.19 -14.08
CA LEU A 56 -6.97 18.24 -12.76
C LEU A 56 -7.31 16.83 -12.22
N VAL A 57 -7.92 15.98 -13.04
CA VAL A 57 -8.28 14.60 -12.64
C VAL A 57 -7.01 13.80 -12.33
N PHE A 58 -6.02 13.81 -13.20
CA PHE A 58 -4.77 13.07 -12.96
C PHE A 58 -3.94 13.65 -11.83
N GLY A 59 -3.94 14.98 -11.66
CA GLY A 59 -3.33 15.65 -10.50
C GLY A 59 -3.97 15.20 -9.21
N PHE A 60 -5.29 15.11 -9.16
CA PHE A 60 -6.03 14.63 -7.98
C PHE A 60 -5.71 13.16 -7.67
N ILE A 61 -5.70 12.28 -8.67
CA ILE A 61 -5.34 10.86 -8.50
C ILE A 61 -3.91 10.74 -7.98
N THR A 62 -2.98 11.52 -8.53
CA THR A 62 -1.58 11.53 -8.08
C THR A 62 -1.46 12.02 -6.64
N ALA A 63 -2.19 13.06 -6.27
CA ALA A 63 -2.22 13.57 -4.89
C ALA A 63 -2.70 12.52 -3.90
N ILE A 64 -3.75 11.75 -4.24
CA ILE A 64 -4.23 10.63 -3.40
C ILE A 64 -3.14 9.57 -3.25
N LYS A 65 -2.45 9.20 -4.33
CA LYS A 65 -1.36 8.21 -4.27
C LYS A 65 -0.19 8.72 -3.44
N ILE A 66 0.20 9.98 -3.57
CA ILE A 66 1.24 10.61 -2.73
C ILE A 66 0.82 10.57 -1.26
N TYR A 67 -0.43 10.90 -0.96
CA TYR A 67 -0.94 10.86 0.42
C TYR A 67 -0.92 9.44 1.00
N ARG A 68 -1.25 8.41 0.23
CA ARG A 68 -1.15 7.00 0.65
C ARG A 68 0.29 6.59 0.94
N ASN A 69 1.26 7.08 0.16
CA ASN A 69 2.69 6.84 0.34
C ASN A 69 3.34 7.71 1.42
N TRP A 70 2.56 8.57 2.08
CA TRP A 70 3.06 9.43 3.16
C TRP A 70 3.52 8.64 4.37
N PHE A 71 2.84 7.53 4.65
CA PHE A 71 3.17 6.60 5.71
C PHE A 71 3.75 5.33 5.10
N TYR A 72 4.86 4.85 5.65
CA TYR A 72 5.50 3.61 5.23
C TYR A 72 6.05 2.88 6.44
N ILE A 73 5.56 1.65 6.71
CA ILE A 73 6.06 0.80 7.77
C ILE A 73 7.27 0.04 7.20
N PHE A 74 8.43 0.22 7.82
CA PHE A 74 9.66 -0.46 7.41
C PHE A 74 10.15 -1.48 8.43
N SER A 75 9.62 -1.47 9.67
CA SER A 75 9.92 -2.50 10.65
C SER A 75 8.71 -2.78 11.53
N PHE A 76 8.43 -4.06 11.69
CA PHE A 76 7.41 -4.57 12.58
C PHE A 76 8.03 -5.67 13.44
N TYR A 77 7.94 -5.48 14.75
CA TYR A 77 8.38 -6.46 15.74
C TYR A 77 7.23 -6.76 16.70
N CYS A 78 6.97 -8.02 16.95
CA CYS A 78 5.96 -8.45 17.91
C CYS A 78 6.47 -9.63 18.73
N ASP A 79 6.36 -9.54 20.05
CA ASP A 79 6.60 -10.60 21.00
C ASP A 79 5.27 -10.92 21.70
N SER A 80 4.56 -11.91 21.29
CA SER A 80 3.28 -12.37 21.88
C SER A 80 2.30 -11.31 22.42
N LYS A 81 2.73 -10.24 23.06
CA LYS A 81 1.89 -9.17 23.64
C LYS A 81 2.27 -7.76 23.18
N ASN A 82 3.57 -7.50 23.05
CA ASN A 82 4.07 -6.17 22.76
C ASN A 82 4.39 -6.05 21.27
N VAL A 83 3.96 -4.96 20.67
CA VAL A 83 4.21 -4.65 19.28
C VAL A 83 4.97 -3.35 19.19
N ARG A 84 6.11 -3.38 18.48
CA ARG A 84 6.86 -2.20 18.08
C ARG A 84 6.74 -2.04 16.58
N VAL A 85 6.30 -0.87 16.14
CA VAL A 85 6.21 -0.50 14.74
C VAL A 85 7.07 0.71 14.49
N CYS A 86 8.02 0.57 13.53
CA CYS A 86 8.80 1.70 13.02
C CYS A 86 8.27 2.08 11.64
N TYR A 87 8.01 3.36 11.44
CA TYR A 87 7.45 3.86 10.20
C TYR A 87 8.00 5.22 9.83
N LEU A 88 7.94 5.51 8.54
CA LEU A 88 8.23 6.83 8.00
C LEU A 88 6.94 7.62 7.84
N LYS A 89 6.96 8.88 8.27
CA LYS A 89 5.95 9.88 7.93
C LYS A 89 6.62 10.95 7.05
N GLY A 90 6.36 10.89 5.76
CA GLY A 90 7.19 11.59 4.80
C GLY A 90 8.62 11.06 4.87
N SER A 91 9.59 11.92 5.21
CA SER A 91 11.00 11.56 5.38
C SER A 91 11.43 11.42 6.85
N LYS A 92 10.50 11.56 7.80
CA LYS A 92 10.82 11.49 9.24
C LYS A 92 10.48 10.11 9.78
N GLU A 93 11.43 9.54 10.51
CA GLU A 93 11.26 8.28 11.21
C GLU A 93 10.48 8.48 12.51
N HIS A 94 9.58 7.57 12.77
CA HIS A 94 8.78 7.48 13.98
C HIS A 94 8.71 6.02 14.42
N SER A 95 8.62 5.82 15.71
CA SER A 95 8.31 4.50 16.28
C SER A 95 7.22 4.63 17.33
N PHE A 96 6.45 3.58 17.50
CA PHE A 96 5.57 3.44 18.63
C PHE A 96 5.58 2.01 19.14
N GLU A 97 5.27 1.87 20.42
CA GLU A 97 5.07 0.61 21.09
C GLU A 97 3.63 0.53 21.59
N THR A 98 3.03 -0.63 21.47
CA THR A 98 1.66 -0.90 21.90
C THR A 98 1.50 -2.37 22.21
N THR A 99 0.33 -2.74 22.72
CA THR A 99 -0.06 -4.13 22.87
C THR A 99 -0.88 -4.60 21.69
N ILE A 100 -0.80 -5.89 21.36
CA ILE A 100 -1.40 -6.46 20.15
C ILE A 100 -2.93 -6.30 20.10
N ASP A 101 -3.59 -6.31 21.27
CA ASP A 101 -5.03 -6.11 21.41
C ASP A 101 -5.52 -4.74 20.93
N LYS A 102 -4.64 -3.74 20.88
CA LYS A 102 -4.97 -2.37 20.41
C LYS A 102 -4.80 -2.18 18.92
N ILE A 103 -4.33 -3.20 18.22
CA ILE A 103 -4.15 -3.17 16.78
C ILE A 103 -5.40 -3.76 16.13
N ASP A 104 -5.91 -3.07 15.13
CA ASP A 104 -6.92 -3.61 14.22
C ASP A 104 -6.28 -3.85 12.85
N ILE A 105 -6.45 -5.06 12.32
CA ILE A 105 -5.86 -5.48 11.05
C ILE A 105 -6.92 -6.15 10.19
N SER A 106 -6.93 -5.81 8.91
CA SER A 106 -7.86 -6.42 7.95
C SER A 106 -7.26 -6.48 6.56
N PHE A 107 -7.58 -7.53 5.82
CA PHE A 107 -7.31 -7.60 4.38
C PHE A 107 -8.37 -6.87 3.58
N ARG A 108 -7.96 -6.16 2.54
CA ARG A 108 -8.82 -5.55 1.54
C ARG A 108 -8.41 -5.96 0.13
N ASN A 109 -9.36 -6.43 -0.65
CA ASN A 109 -9.16 -6.71 -2.07
C ASN A 109 -9.15 -5.38 -2.84
N THR A 110 -8.07 -5.15 -3.60
CA THR A 110 -7.89 -3.98 -4.48
C THR A 110 -7.73 -4.40 -5.94
N SER A 111 -8.01 -5.68 -6.24
CA SER A 111 -7.88 -6.26 -7.57
C SER A 111 -8.62 -5.45 -8.62
N SER A 112 -7.99 -5.36 -9.78
CA SER A 112 -8.53 -4.68 -10.96
C SER A 112 -8.51 -5.62 -12.17
N ARG A 113 -8.98 -5.15 -13.30
CA ARG A 113 -8.87 -5.92 -14.57
C ARG A 113 -7.41 -6.21 -14.97
N ALA A 114 -6.46 -5.43 -14.47
CA ALA A 114 -5.03 -5.59 -14.77
C ALA A 114 -4.35 -6.69 -13.93
N GLY A 115 -5.01 -7.20 -12.89
CA GLY A 115 -4.48 -8.27 -12.08
C GLY A 115 -5.07 -8.29 -10.67
N PHE A 116 -4.70 -9.33 -9.94
CA PHE A 116 -5.05 -9.48 -8.53
C PHE A 116 -4.14 -8.60 -7.67
N ASP A 117 -4.74 -7.89 -6.74
CA ASP A 117 -4.02 -7.08 -5.76
C ASP A 117 -4.77 -7.04 -4.44
N CYS A 118 -4.02 -6.92 -3.34
CA CYS A 118 -4.58 -6.79 -2.01
C CYS A 118 -3.74 -5.84 -1.17
N GLU A 119 -4.34 -5.32 -0.15
CA GLU A 119 -3.68 -4.48 0.83
C GLU A 119 -4.09 -4.85 2.25
N ILE A 120 -3.21 -4.61 3.20
CA ILE A 120 -3.53 -4.68 4.63
C ILE A 120 -3.85 -3.28 5.11
N ILE A 121 -4.99 -3.14 5.77
CA ILE A 121 -5.31 -1.97 6.56
C ILE A 121 -4.91 -2.28 7.99
N PHE A 122 -3.92 -1.55 8.47
CA PHE A 122 -3.41 -1.63 9.82
C PHE A 122 -3.80 -0.37 10.58
N ARG A 123 -4.63 -0.51 11.60
CA ARG A 123 -5.15 0.62 12.37
C ARG A 123 -4.64 0.58 13.79
N LEU A 124 -4.20 1.72 14.26
CA LEU A 124 -3.79 1.93 15.65
C LEU A 124 -4.32 3.26 16.14
N LYS A 125 -5.32 3.24 17.03
CA LYS A 125 -5.96 4.45 17.55
C LYS A 125 -6.36 5.43 16.42
N LYS A 126 -5.58 6.51 16.24
CA LYS A 126 -5.79 7.56 15.24
C LYS A 126 -4.95 7.38 13.97
N LEU A 127 -4.04 6.39 13.95
CA LEU A 127 -3.16 6.14 12.83
C LEU A 127 -3.72 4.99 11.98
N ASN A 128 -3.81 5.24 10.68
CA ASN A 128 -4.18 4.22 9.71
C ASN A 128 -3.02 4.07 8.73
N PHE A 129 -2.50 2.87 8.64
CA PHE A 129 -1.49 2.50 7.65
C PHE A 129 -2.14 1.59 6.62
N VAL A 130 -1.73 1.75 5.38
CA VAL A 130 -2.08 0.84 4.30
C VAL A 130 -0.78 0.20 3.84
N ILE A 131 -0.67 -1.10 4.01
CA ILE A 131 0.46 -1.90 3.56
C ILE A 131 0.06 -2.51 2.23
N THR A 132 0.82 -2.21 1.20
CA THR A 132 0.68 -2.75 -0.15
C THR A 132 1.93 -3.54 -0.50
N LYS A 133 1.91 -4.33 -1.55
CA LYS A 133 3.08 -5.03 -2.08
C LYS A 133 4.17 -4.11 -2.66
N ASP A 134 3.99 -2.80 -2.54
CA ASP A 134 4.99 -1.80 -2.92
C ASP A 134 6.12 -1.75 -1.87
N PHE A 135 7.30 -1.33 -2.28
CA PHE A 135 8.43 -1.04 -1.39
C PHE A 135 8.84 -2.21 -0.48
N ASP A 136 9.26 -3.31 -1.07
CA ASP A 136 9.79 -4.51 -0.42
C ASP A 136 8.75 -5.38 0.32
N TRP A 137 7.52 -4.89 0.59
CA TRP A 137 6.47 -5.75 1.12
C TRP A 137 6.03 -6.78 0.08
N ASN A 138 6.14 -8.05 0.43
CA ASN A 138 5.60 -9.14 -0.37
C ASN A 138 4.34 -9.73 0.29
N PHE A 139 3.62 -10.54 -0.47
CA PHE A 139 2.37 -11.11 0.03
C PHE A 139 2.57 -12.07 1.20
N GLU A 140 3.64 -12.85 1.19
CA GLU A 140 3.91 -13.81 2.25
C GLU A 140 4.12 -13.10 3.58
N GLU A 141 4.87 -12.01 3.60
CA GLU A 141 5.06 -11.18 4.79
C GLU A 141 3.76 -10.51 5.24
N MET A 142 2.96 -10.02 4.28
CA MET A 142 1.64 -9.45 4.58
C MET A 142 0.72 -10.49 5.20
N LYS A 143 0.66 -11.71 4.63
CA LYS A 143 -0.10 -12.82 5.17
C LYS A 143 0.40 -13.22 6.55
N GLN A 144 1.70 -13.39 6.72
CA GLN A 144 2.32 -13.75 8.00
C GLN A 144 2.00 -12.72 9.09
N LEU A 145 2.11 -11.43 8.78
CA LEU A 145 1.73 -10.35 9.69
C LEU A 145 0.26 -10.43 10.09
N PHE A 146 -0.61 -10.61 9.11
CA PHE A 146 -2.06 -10.69 9.33
C PHE A 146 -2.45 -11.88 10.21
N GLU A 147 -1.98 -13.08 9.85
CA GLU A 147 -2.27 -14.31 10.57
C GLU A 147 -1.72 -14.28 12.00
N TYR A 148 -0.51 -13.72 12.17
CA TYR A 148 0.10 -13.55 13.48
C TYR A 148 -0.75 -12.67 14.39
N VAL A 149 -1.16 -11.49 13.92
CA VAL A 149 -1.98 -10.56 14.70
C VAL A 149 -3.34 -11.18 15.04
N LYS A 150 -4.00 -11.84 14.08
CA LYS A 150 -5.29 -12.52 14.30
C LYS A 150 -5.17 -13.63 15.34
N LEU A 151 -4.11 -14.44 15.26
CA LEU A 151 -3.88 -15.53 16.20
C LEU A 151 -3.71 -15.03 17.64
N TYR A 152 -2.84 -14.04 17.86
CA TYR A 152 -2.56 -13.53 19.21
C TYR A 152 -3.69 -12.69 19.79
N LYS A 153 -4.59 -12.18 18.95
CA LYS A 153 -5.85 -11.55 19.39
C LYS A 153 -6.97 -12.55 19.60
N GLU A 154 -6.73 -13.83 19.30
CA GLU A 154 -7.78 -14.87 19.31
C GLU A 154 -8.97 -14.52 18.39
N GLU A 155 -8.73 -13.70 17.36
CA GLU A 155 -9.73 -13.31 16.36
C GLU A 155 -9.80 -14.33 15.23
N LYS A 156 -11.00 -14.76 14.88
CA LYS A 156 -11.21 -15.62 13.72
C LYS A 156 -11.01 -14.83 12.42
N ILE A 157 -10.31 -15.46 11.47
CA ILE A 157 -10.26 -14.97 10.08
C ILE A 157 -11.67 -15.09 9.50
N THR A 158 -12.21 -14.01 8.98
CA THR A 158 -13.53 -14.00 8.35
C THR A 158 -13.52 -14.71 7.00
N ASP A 159 -14.68 -15.23 6.55
CA ASP A 159 -14.79 -15.87 5.24
C ASP A 159 -14.34 -14.96 4.09
N LYS A 160 -14.61 -13.66 4.22
CA LYS A 160 -14.15 -12.66 3.24
C LYS A 160 -12.64 -12.52 3.22
N GLU A 161 -11.98 -12.46 4.36
CA GLU A 161 -10.53 -12.38 4.48
C GLU A 161 -9.88 -13.67 3.95
N ASN A 162 -10.44 -14.81 4.30
CA ASN A 162 -9.98 -16.11 3.83
C ASN A 162 -10.11 -16.24 2.29
N SER A 163 -11.22 -15.78 1.73
CA SER A 163 -11.40 -15.74 0.27
C SER A 163 -10.35 -14.87 -0.44
N ILE A 164 -9.94 -13.76 0.15
CA ILE A 164 -8.87 -12.91 -0.39
C ILE A 164 -7.53 -13.65 -0.37
N ILE A 165 -7.19 -14.28 0.76
CA ILE A 165 -5.96 -15.05 0.92
C ILE A 165 -5.89 -16.18 -0.11
N GLN A 166 -6.94 -17.00 -0.22
CA GLN A 166 -7.02 -18.09 -1.20
C GLN A 166 -6.92 -17.61 -2.65
N SER A 167 -7.60 -16.50 -2.96
CA SER A 167 -7.55 -15.94 -4.31
C SER A 167 -6.14 -15.48 -4.69
N PHE A 168 -5.38 -15.00 -3.72
CA PHE A 168 -4.00 -14.59 -3.94
C PHE A 168 -3.06 -15.79 -4.05
N GLU A 169 -3.21 -16.81 -3.21
CA GLU A 169 -2.45 -18.07 -3.31
C GLU A 169 -2.63 -18.71 -4.70
N ASN A 170 -3.88 -18.83 -5.16
CA ASN A 170 -4.19 -19.33 -6.49
C ASN A 170 -3.56 -18.46 -7.61
N TYR A 171 -3.47 -17.15 -7.40
CA TYR A 171 -2.82 -16.26 -8.36
C TYR A 171 -1.31 -16.51 -8.41
N LEU A 172 -0.64 -16.67 -7.27
CA LEU A 172 0.78 -16.97 -7.21
C LEU A 172 1.14 -18.33 -7.82
N GLU A 173 0.32 -19.36 -7.58
CA GLU A 173 0.48 -20.67 -8.21
C GLU A 173 0.41 -20.60 -9.74
N LYS A 174 -0.48 -19.76 -10.26
CA LYS A 174 -0.69 -19.59 -11.70
C LYS A 174 0.40 -18.72 -12.36
N TYR A 175 0.97 -17.78 -11.61
CA TYR A 175 1.97 -16.84 -12.09
C TYR A 175 3.15 -16.78 -11.10
N PRO A 176 3.98 -17.83 -11.04
CA PRO A 176 5.16 -17.83 -10.20
C PRO A 176 6.13 -16.74 -10.68
N PHE A 177 6.72 -15.99 -9.75
CA PHE A 177 7.71 -14.94 -10.02
C PHE A 177 9.03 -15.51 -10.49
#